data_63755edafe4816f22fee68373bf6f3e6
#
_entry.id   63755edafe4816f22fee68373bf6f3e6
#
_cell.length_a   1.000
_cell.length_b   1.000
_cell.length_c   1.000
_cell.angle_alpha   90.00
_cell.angle_beta   90.00
_cell.angle_gamma   90.00
#
_symmetry.space_group_name_H-M   'P 1'
#
loop_
_entity.id
_entity.type
_entity.pdbx_description
1 polymer ?
#
loop_
_entity_poly.entity_id
_entity_poly.type
_entity_poly.pdbx_seq_one_letter_code
_entity_poly.pdbx_strand_id
1 'polypeptide(L)'
;MFRQTHIIFCHAGFFSAYVAIALLTSASGQANEYSIDYNVSGGASYNDNEGLSREDERATSGVRIALPISFRMRSEQTSASFLSELKSYKFDDSGYNSNDQNFQGNAAYQRELGSVSGNAGYMRGSTRGTEFLDTGRIGGIATRVERATAGGSGTYFLTEKSRAFVILNYGQTDYASPRYIGGTIITSAFGAAHQWTERTSVSLRSNVSRFQNNADRQTTSDVIGSQAGFESALSENLDVALTGGITYVTTSVDTNSSISRPDSNTTGYVVNGAVNYRQERYLLSATLVRNIRPTGNGDLSIFDKVDMTYRYQLSGLSGVDVSLLGGNTEALEGSIDNDRRFAQIGLGISYKLAPSWSVSSKYTYRYQDNGRGAAQSNALEIRLTFNPKEYIWSR
;
A
#
# COMPACT_ATOMS: atom_id res chain seq x y z
N MET A 1 -11.27 -28.86 10.83
CA MET A 1 -12.24 -27.75 10.84
C MET A 1 -11.82 -26.62 9.87
N PHE A 2 -11.37 -26.95 8.65
CA PHE A 2 -10.69 -26.01 7.71
C PHE A 2 -11.43 -25.80 6.38
N ARG A 3 -12.74 -26.07 6.28
CA ARG A 3 -13.48 -26.05 4.99
C ARG A 3 -14.44 -24.88 4.76
N GLN A 4 -14.62 -23.97 5.69
CA GLN A 4 -15.61 -22.88 5.49
C GLN A 4 -15.01 -21.54 5.01
N THR A 5 -13.69 -21.34 5.08
CA THR A 5 -13.07 -20.05 4.72
C THR A 5 -12.91 -19.85 3.20
N HIS A 6 -12.86 -20.92 2.40
CA HIS A 6 -12.68 -20.79 0.94
C HIS A 6 -13.88 -20.27 0.16
N ILE A 7 -15.09 -20.33 0.71
CA ILE A 7 -16.30 -19.92 -0.01
C ILE A 7 -16.50 -18.39 0.03
N ILE A 8 -16.03 -17.73 1.08
CA ILE A 8 -16.17 -16.27 1.24
C ILE A 8 -15.26 -15.52 0.27
N PHE A 9 -14.08 -16.05 -0.05
CA PHE A 9 -13.10 -15.39 -0.92
C PHE A 9 -13.48 -15.36 -2.41
N CYS A 10 -14.17 -16.35 -2.92
CA CYS A 10 -14.74 -16.28 -4.27
C CYS A 10 -15.80 -15.18 -4.40
N HIS A 11 -16.54 -14.89 -3.32
CA HIS A 11 -17.62 -13.91 -3.35
C HIS A 11 -17.10 -12.46 -3.29
N ALA A 12 -15.97 -12.17 -2.63
CA ALA A 12 -15.40 -10.82 -2.56
C ALA A 12 -14.87 -10.33 -3.92
N GLY A 13 -14.20 -11.20 -4.67
CA GLY A 13 -13.76 -10.88 -6.03
C GLY A 13 -14.94 -10.67 -7.01
N PHE A 14 -15.99 -11.46 -6.89
CA PHE A 14 -17.22 -11.31 -7.64
C PHE A 14 -18.01 -10.06 -7.23
N PHE A 15 -18.04 -9.71 -5.93
CA PHE A 15 -18.74 -8.54 -5.43
C PHE A 15 -18.10 -7.23 -5.95
N SER A 16 -16.78 -7.16 -6.02
CA SER A 16 -16.07 -6.00 -6.59
C SER A 16 -16.36 -5.82 -8.09
N ALA A 17 -16.42 -6.92 -8.83
CA ALA A 17 -16.83 -6.89 -10.24
C ALA A 17 -18.30 -6.52 -10.41
N TYR A 18 -19.19 -6.98 -9.53
CA TYR A 18 -20.62 -6.65 -9.56
C TYR A 18 -20.89 -5.19 -9.21
N VAL A 19 -20.21 -4.60 -8.23
CA VAL A 19 -20.35 -3.18 -7.88
C VAL A 19 -19.84 -2.30 -9.02
N ALA A 20 -18.72 -2.65 -9.65
CA ALA A 20 -18.24 -1.96 -10.84
C ALA A 20 -19.22 -2.08 -12.02
N ILE A 21 -19.77 -3.26 -12.25
CA ILE A 21 -20.78 -3.50 -13.32
C ILE A 21 -22.11 -2.81 -13.01
N ALA A 22 -22.59 -2.81 -11.77
CA ALA A 22 -23.83 -2.15 -11.39
C ALA A 22 -23.76 -0.61 -11.51
N LEU A 23 -22.60 -0.02 -11.22
CA LEU A 23 -22.34 1.40 -11.46
C LEU A 23 -22.22 1.73 -12.95
N LEU A 24 -21.76 0.78 -13.77
CA LEU A 24 -21.69 0.92 -15.24
C LEU A 24 -23.08 0.92 -15.90
N THR A 25 -24.09 0.26 -15.32
CA THR A 25 -25.43 0.16 -15.89
C THR A 25 -26.35 1.32 -15.51
N SER A 26 -26.07 2.06 -14.46
CA SER A 26 -26.89 3.19 -13.99
C SER A 26 -26.60 4.53 -14.69
N ALA A 27 -25.57 4.62 -15.52
CA ALA A 27 -25.15 5.82 -16.24
C ALA A 27 -25.83 5.98 -17.62
N SER A 28 -27.12 5.62 -17.74
CA SER A 28 -27.86 5.79 -18.99
C SER A 28 -28.22 7.26 -19.21
N GLY A 29 -27.52 7.93 -20.14
CA GLY A 29 -27.88 9.26 -20.63
C GLY A 29 -26.75 10.29 -20.68
N GLN A 30 -25.55 9.99 -20.16
CA GLN A 30 -24.39 10.86 -20.25
C GLN A 30 -23.33 10.25 -21.20
N ALA A 31 -22.61 11.08 -21.93
CA ALA A 31 -21.47 10.63 -22.72
C ALA A 31 -20.40 10.08 -21.80
N ASN A 32 -20.10 8.79 -21.95
CA ASN A 32 -19.08 8.10 -21.17
C ASN A 32 -17.83 7.90 -22.03
N GLU A 33 -16.68 8.20 -21.46
CA GLU A 33 -15.38 7.85 -22.03
C GLU A 33 -14.87 6.59 -21.35
N TYR A 34 -14.44 5.63 -22.13
CA TYR A 34 -13.85 4.40 -21.66
C TYR A 34 -12.43 4.28 -22.17
N SER A 35 -11.55 3.72 -21.37
CA SER A 35 -10.20 3.39 -21.82
C SER A 35 -9.71 2.06 -21.28
N ILE A 36 -8.91 1.37 -22.09
CA ILE A 36 -8.16 0.19 -21.70
C ILE A 36 -6.68 0.47 -21.97
N ASP A 37 -5.88 0.27 -20.95
CA ASP A 37 -4.42 0.35 -21.02
C ASP A 37 -3.84 -0.95 -20.47
N TYR A 38 -2.81 -1.47 -21.15
CA TYR A 38 -2.09 -2.65 -20.68
C TYR A 38 -0.62 -2.55 -21.07
N ASN A 39 0.22 -3.21 -20.31
CA ASN A 39 1.60 -3.42 -20.72
C ASN A 39 2.04 -4.86 -20.44
N VAL A 40 3.07 -5.29 -21.13
CA VAL A 40 3.72 -6.58 -20.88
C VAL A 40 5.17 -6.29 -20.58
N SER A 41 5.65 -6.78 -19.45
CA SER A 41 7.07 -6.64 -19.13
C SER A 41 7.69 -7.99 -18.79
N GLY A 42 8.89 -8.21 -19.34
CA GLY A 42 9.75 -9.33 -18.98
C GLY A 42 11.08 -8.82 -18.45
N GLY A 43 11.66 -9.50 -17.48
CA GLY A 43 12.92 -9.08 -16.91
C GLY A 43 13.70 -10.23 -16.28
N ALA A 44 15.00 -9.99 -16.11
CA ALA A 44 15.91 -10.85 -15.38
C ALA A 44 16.45 -10.10 -14.17
N SER A 45 16.67 -10.80 -13.07
CA SER A 45 17.20 -10.25 -11.84
C SER A 45 18.25 -11.16 -11.22
N TYR A 46 19.19 -10.55 -10.54
CA TYR A 46 20.17 -11.18 -9.68
C TYR A 46 20.13 -10.51 -8.31
N ASN A 47 20.22 -11.30 -7.25
CA ASN A 47 20.30 -10.81 -5.88
C ASN A 47 21.28 -11.69 -5.11
N ASP A 48 22.24 -11.10 -4.41
CA ASP A 48 23.27 -11.82 -3.65
C ASP A 48 22.72 -12.42 -2.33
N ASN A 49 21.63 -11.86 -1.78
CA ASN A 49 21.02 -12.32 -0.53
C ASN A 49 19.49 -12.03 -0.54
N GLU A 50 18.73 -12.76 -1.35
CA GLU A 50 17.29 -12.52 -1.55
C GLU A 50 16.50 -12.65 -0.25
N GLY A 51 16.87 -13.57 0.63
CA GLY A 51 16.23 -13.81 1.91
C GLY A 51 16.63 -12.84 3.02
N LEU A 52 17.55 -11.90 2.77
CA LEU A 52 18.18 -11.06 3.80
C LEU A 52 18.58 -11.90 5.03
N SER A 53 19.22 -13.04 4.77
CA SER A 53 19.76 -13.91 5.80
C SER A 53 21.11 -13.40 6.28
N ARG A 54 21.38 -13.54 7.57
CA ARG A 54 22.65 -13.16 8.16
C ARG A 54 23.70 -14.26 8.08
N GLU A 55 23.27 -15.51 8.21
CA GLU A 55 24.15 -16.66 8.36
C GLU A 55 24.21 -17.55 7.11
N ASP A 56 23.14 -17.52 6.30
CA ASP A 56 23.01 -18.32 5.08
C ASP A 56 22.64 -17.39 3.92
N GLU A 57 23.60 -16.55 3.53
CA GLU A 57 23.46 -15.67 2.37
C GLU A 57 23.44 -16.54 1.11
N ARG A 58 22.35 -16.44 0.35
CA ARG A 58 22.19 -17.18 -0.90
C ARG A 58 21.91 -16.23 -2.04
N ALA A 59 22.83 -16.26 -3.00
CA ALA A 59 22.60 -15.58 -4.26
C ALA A 59 21.54 -16.32 -5.07
N THR A 60 20.65 -15.54 -5.69
CA THR A 60 19.59 -16.06 -6.57
C THR A 60 19.55 -15.28 -7.87
N SER A 61 19.27 -15.99 -8.94
CA SER A 61 18.96 -15.42 -10.25
C SER A 61 17.55 -15.82 -10.66
N GLY A 62 16.85 -14.91 -11.30
CA GLY A 62 15.49 -15.21 -11.69
C GLY A 62 15.01 -14.41 -12.89
N VAL A 63 13.89 -14.86 -13.42
CA VAL A 63 13.16 -14.15 -14.46
C VAL A 63 11.76 -13.82 -13.95
N ARG A 64 11.22 -12.72 -14.46
CA ARG A 64 9.85 -12.33 -14.18
C ARG A 64 9.11 -11.94 -15.44
N ILE A 65 7.80 -12.14 -15.41
CA ILE A 65 6.86 -11.60 -16.38
C ILE A 65 5.77 -10.89 -15.59
N ALA A 66 5.34 -9.73 -16.06
CA ALA A 66 4.21 -9.00 -15.49
C ALA A 66 3.27 -8.50 -16.59
N LEU A 67 1.97 -8.56 -16.30
CA LEU A 67 0.88 -8.13 -17.15
C LEU A 67 -0.12 -7.31 -16.31
N PRO A 68 0.08 -6.00 -16.14
CA PRO A 68 -0.96 -5.11 -15.66
C PRO A 68 -1.92 -4.73 -16.79
N ILE A 69 -3.21 -4.73 -16.47
CA ILE A 69 -4.31 -4.29 -17.34
C ILE A 69 -5.15 -3.32 -16.53
N SER A 70 -5.38 -2.12 -17.03
CA SER A 70 -6.27 -1.15 -16.42
C SER A 70 -7.43 -0.81 -17.33
N PHE A 71 -8.62 -0.78 -16.74
CA PHE A 71 -9.84 -0.29 -17.35
C PHE A 71 -10.27 0.98 -16.62
N ARG A 72 -10.68 2.01 -17.35
CA ARG A 72 -11.20 3.26 -16.80
C ARG A 72 -12.48 3.65 -17.52
N MET A 73 -13.41 4.17 -16.74
CA MET A 73 -14.64 4.83 -17.21
C MET A 73 -14.71 6.21 -16.59
N ARG A 74 -15.07 7.18 -17.36
CA ARG A 74 -15.27 8.56 -16.90
C ARG A 74 -16.50 9.17 -17.53
N SER A 75 -17.33 9.81 -16.72
CA SER A 75 -18.38 10.72 -17.14
C SER A 75 -18.25 12.05 -16.37
N GLU A 76 -19.16 12.98 -16.53
CA GLU A 76 -19.15 14.25 -15.80
C GLU A 76 -19.19 14.06 -14.28
N GLN A 77 -19.96 13.11 -13.79
CA GLN A 77 -20.19 12.91 -12.35
C GLN A 77 -19.62 11.59 -11.82
N THR A 78 -19.33 10.62 -12.69
CA THR A 78 -18.93 9.29 -12.27
C THR A 78 -17.58 8.93 -12.85
N SER A 79 -16.72 8.36 -12.03
CA SER A 79 -15.49 7.69 -12.48
C SER A 79 -15.39 6.31 -11.89
N ALA A 80 -14.92 5.34 -12.67
CA ALA A 80 -14.61 4.01 -12.21
C ALA A 80 -13.28 3.54 -12.83
N SER A 81 -12.51 2.79 -12.07
CA SER A 81 -11.29 2.16 -12.56
C SER A 81 -11.14 0.76 -12.00
N PHE A 82 -10.57 -0.11 -12.80
CA PHE A 82 -10.21 -1.46 -12.39
C PHE A 82 -8.80 -1.76 -12.88
N LEU A 83 -7.95 -2.23 -11.97
CA LEU A 83 -6.60 -2.69 -12.24
C LEU A 83 -6.53 -4.19 -11.94
N SER A 84 -5.99 -4.94 -12.89
CA SER A 84 -5.60 -6.34 -12.74
C SER A 84 -4.12 -6.46 -13.05
N GLU A 85 -3.31 -6.94 -12.12
CA GLU A 85 -1.89 -7.16 -12.33
C GLU A 85 -1.54 -8.61 -12.00
N LEU A 86 -0.99 -9.32 -12.99
CA LEU A 86 -0.51 -10.69 -12.85
C LEU A 86 1.00 -10.68 -12.99
N LYS A 87 1.70 -11.30 -12.05
CA LYS A 87 3.16 -11.43 -12.05
C LYS A 87 3.55 -12.88 -11.84
N SER A 88 4.53 -13.36 -12.57
CA SER A 88 5.14 -14.67 -12.37
C SER A 88 6.64 -14.48 -12.19
N TYR A 89 7.17 -15.06 -11.14
CA TYR A 89 8.60 -15.08 -10.81
C TYR A 89 9.11 -16.51 -10.80
N LYS A 90 10.21 -16.73 -11.50
CA LYS A 90 10.92 -18.01 -11.52
C LYS A 90 12.38 -17.77 -11.20
N PHE A 91 12.84 -18.41 -10.14
CA PHE A 91 14.21 -18.33 -9.65
C PHE A 91 14.89 -19.69 -9.77
N ASP A 92 16.21 -19.69 -9.77
CA ASP A 92 17.06 -20.89 -9.65
C ASP A 92 16.77 -21.64 -8.34
N ASP A 93 16.59 -20.90 -7.22
CA ASP A 93 16.02 -21.46 -6.00
C ASP A 93 14.48 -21.42 -6.06
N SER A 94 13.87 -22.57 -6.19
CA SER A 94 12.42 -22.71 -6.31
C SER A 94 11.63 -22.22 -5.08
N GLY A 95 12.28 -22.09 -3.92
CA GLY A 95 11.69 -21.54 -2.69
C GLY A 95 11.27 -20.07 -2.84
N TYR A 96 11.82 -19.36 -3.81
CA TYR A 96 11.48 -17.97 -4.13
C TYR A 96 10.49 -17.82 -5.28
N ASN A 97 10.06 -18.89 -5.92
CA ASN A 97 9.08 -18.84 -7.00
C ASN A 97 7.73 -18.33 -6.50
N SER A 98 7.10 -17.44 -7.26
CA SER A 98 5.75 -16.98 -6.94
C SER A 98 4.94 -16.62 -8.18
N ASN A 99 3.62 -16.75 -8.04
CA ASN A 99 2.65 -16.21 -8.97
C ASN A 99 1.78 -15.22 -8.18
N ASP A 100 1.99 -13.95 -8.42
CA ASP A 100 1.37 -12.87 -7.69
C ASP A 100 0.20 -12.30 -8.50
N GLN A 101 -0.87 -11.95 -7.79
CA GLN A 101 -2.09 -11.40 -8.36
C GLN A 101 -2.49 -10.18 -7.56
N ASN A 102 -2.85 -9.11 -8.23
CA ASN A 102 -3.35 -7.89 -7.60
C ASN A 102 -4.54 -7.37 -8.41
N PHE A 103 -5.69 -7.23 -7.74
CA PHE A 103 -6.91 -6.69 -8.31
C PHE A 103 -7.35 -5.49 -7.48
N GLN A 104 -7.62 -4.37 -8.12
CA GLN A 104 -8.08 -3.16 -7.45
C GLN A 104 -9.21 -2.52 -8.26
N GLY A 105 -10.30 -2.21 -7.60
CA GLY A 105 -11.43 -1.48 -8.15
C GLY A 105 -11.68 -0.21 -7.36
N ASN A 106 -11.92 0.89 -8.05
CA ASN A 106 -12.29 2.17 -7.47
C ASN A 106 -13.49 2.73 -8.23
N ALA A 107 -14.40 3.38 -7.51
CA ALA A 107 -15.50 4.12 -8.10
C ALA A 107 -15.75 5.39 -7.29
N ALA A 108 -16.09 6.47 -7.96
CA ALA A 108 -16.44 7.73 -7.33
C ALA A 108 -17.62 8.37 -8.06
N TYR A 109 -18.47 9.02 -7.28
CA TYR A 109 -19.60 9.80 -7.74
C TYR A 109 -19.54 11.18 -7.09
N GLN A 110 -19.61 12.22 -7.90
CA GLN A 110 -19.49 13.62 -7.46
C GLN A 110 -20.74 14.40 -7.86
N ARG A 111 -21.22 15.22 -6.94
CA ARG A 111 -22.27 16.24 -7.14
C ARG A 111 -21.84 17.57 -6.57
N GLU A 112 -22.64 18.61 -6.78
CA GLU A 112 -22.41 19.97 -6.26
C GLU A 112 -22.21 20.00 -4.74
N LEU A 113 -23.02 19.24 -4.00
CA LEU A 113 -23.00 19.24 -2.53
C LEU A 113 -22.07 18.20 -1.91
N GLY A 114 -21.38 17.38 -2.69
CA GLY A 114 -20.47 16.39 -2.12
C GLY A 114 -20.09 15.27 -3.07
N SER A 115 -19.36 14.32 -2.51
CA SER A 115 -18.88 13.15 -3.24
C SER A 115 -18.96 11.89 -2.40
N VAL A 116 -19.12 10.75 -3.06
CA VAL A 116 -19.00 9.41 -2.46
C VAL A 116 -18.02 8.61 -3.28
N SER A 117 -17.12 7.90 -2.63
CA SER A 117 -16.23 6.97 -3.31
C SER A 117 -16.16 5.63 -2.59
N GLY A 118 -15.83 4.60 -3.34
CA GLY A 118 -15.60 3.27 -2.83
C GLY A 118 -14.42 2.61 -3.53
N ASN A 119 -13.74 1.74 -2.81
CA ASN A 119 -12.66 0.94 -3.33
C ASN A 119 -12.73 -0.49 -2.80
N ALA A 120 -12.24 -1.43 -3.57
CA ALA A 120 -12.02 -2.80 -3.15
C ALA A 120 -10.75 -3.33 -3.78
N GLY A 121 -10.03 -4.18 -3.04
CA GLY A 121 -8.78 -4.76 -3.50
C GLY A 121 -8.62 -6.19 -3.02
N TYR A 122 -7.96 -7.01 -3.83
CA TYR A 122 -7.48 -8.33 -3.46
C TYR A 122 -6.06 -8.50 -4.00
N MET A 123 -5.18 -8.90 -3.13
CA MET A 123 -3.80 -9.22 -3.46
C MET A 123 -3.48 -10.61 -2.96
N ARG A 124 -2.86 -11.41 -3.82
CA ARG A 124 -2.23 -12.68 -3.48
C ARG A 124 -0.79 -12.61 -3.96
N GLY A 125 0.16 -12.70 -3.04
CA GLY A 125 1.56 -12.51 -3.36
C GLY A 125 2.49 -13.27 -2.43
N SER A 126 3.76 -12.95 -2.50
CA SER A 126 4.81 -13.48 -1.64
C SER A 126 5.22 -12.46 -0.58
N THR A 127 5.42 -12.92 0.66
CA THR A 127 5.97 -12.09 1.75
C THR A 127 7.33 -11.47 1.40
N ARG A 128 8.06 -12.03 0.47
CA ARG A 128 9.31 -11.50 -0.06
C ARG A 128 9.18 -10.06 -0.59
N GLY A 129 8.09 -9.77 -1.31
CA GLY A 129 7.86 -8.44 -1.91
C GLY A 129 7.07 -7.50 -1.02
N THR A 130 6.23 -8.02 -0.13
CA THR A 130 5.27 -7.22 0.64
C THR A 130 5.77 -6.88 2.03
N GLU A 131 6.27 -7.87 2.78
CA GLU A 131 6.60 -7.67 4.20
C GLU A 131 7.76 -6.70 4.41
N PHE A 132 8.78 -6.69 3.54
CA PHE A 132 9.88 -5.74 3.68
C PHE A 132 9.40 -4.27 3.55
N LEU A 133 8.53 -3.99 2.59
CA LEU A 133 8.00 -2.65 2.36
C LEU A 133 6.99 -2.23 3.44
N ASP A 134 6.27 -3.21 4.00
CA ASP A 134 5.22 -3.00 4.98
C ASP A 134 5.74 -2.98 6.41
N THR A 135 6.66 -3.85 6.77
CA THR A 135 7.10 -4.04 8.17
C THR A 135 8.61 -4.09 8.33
N GLY A 136 9.38 -3.96 7.25
CA GLY A 136 10.83 -4.17 7.26
C GLY A 136 11.23 -5.63 7.48
N ARG A 137 10.26 -6.59 7.46
CA ARG A 137 10.52 -8.00 7.76
C ARG A 137 10.77 -8.78 6.49
N ILE A 138 11.90 -9.49 6.42
CA ILE A 138 12.07 -10.63 5.53
C ILE A 138 12.39 -11.84 6.41
N GLY A 139 11.61 -12.90 6.26
CA GLY A 139 11.96 -14.21 6.80
C GLY A 139 12.64 -15.02 5.71
N GLY A 140 13.69 -15.78 6.02
CA GLY A 140 14.50 -16.54 5.05
C GLY A 140 13.75 -17.50 4.12
N ILE A 141 12.43 -17.65 4.28
CA ILE A 141 11.56 -18.45 3.40
C ILE A 141 10.40 -17.56 2.98
N ALA A 142 10.24 -17.39 1.67
CA ALA A 142 9.09 -16.73 1.09
C ALA A 142 7.82 -17.56 1.35
N THR A 143 6.77 -16.94 1.88
CA THR A 143 5.47 -17.58 2.05
C THR A 143 4.39 -16.79 1.31
N ARG A 144 3.29 -17.44 1.01
CA ARG A 144 2.15 -16.78 0.39
C ARG A 144 1.43 -15.91 1.42
N VAL A 145 1.09 -14.71 0.99
CA VAL A 145 0.20 -13.78 1.69
C VAL A 145 -1.00 -13.46 0.82
N GLU A 146 -2.16 -13.41 1.42
CA GLU A 146 -3.41 -12.98 0.79
C GLU A 146 -3.96 -11.80 1.59
N ARG A 147 -4.34 -10.73 0.88
CA ARG A 147 -4.91 -9.53 1.49
C ARG A 147 -6.16 -9.10 0.74
N ALA A 148 -7.24 -8.91 1.48
CA ALA A 148 -8.47 -8.31 0.99
C ALA A 148 -8.67 -6.95 1.64
N THR A 149 -9.09 -5.96 0.88
CA THR A 149 -9.39 -4.61 1.37
C THR A 149 -10.69 -4.13 0.77
N ALA A 150 -11.44 -3.35 1.54
CA ALA A 150 -12.60 -2.62 1.06
C ALA A 150 -12.66 -1.27 1.79
N GLY A 151 -13.08 -0.23 1.10
CA GLY A 151 -13.20 1.08 1.70
C GLY A 151 -14.28 1.92 1.05
N GLY A 152 -14.71 2.93 1.78
CA GLY A 152 -15.65 3.93 1.29
C GLY A 152 -15.40 5.26 1.96
N SER A 153 -15.67 6.33 1.24
CA SER A 153 -15.63 7.68 1.80
C SER A 153 -16.80 8.51 1.29
N GLY A 154 -17.28 9.40 2.15
CA GLY A 154 -18.26 10.41 1.80
C GLY A 154 -17.77 11.78 2.22
N THR A 155 -17.97 12.78 1.36
CA THR A 155 -17.66 14.18 1.63
C THR A 155 -18.92 15.00 1.37
N TYR A 156 -19.23 15.91 2.28
CA TYR A 156 -20.32 16.86 2.15
C TYR A 156 -19.79 18.28 2.29
N PHE A 157 -20.08 19.14 1.33
CA PHE A 157 -19.72 20.56 1.36
C PHE A 157 -20.71 21.34 2.21
N LEU A 158 -20.27 21.79 3.39
CA LEU A 158 -21.05 22.63 4.31
C LEU A 158 -21.14 24.07 3.81
N THR A 159 -20.08 24.54 3.20
CA THR A 159 -19.94 25.83 2.51
C THR A 159 -18.97 25.66 1.35
N GLU A 160 -18.76 26.69 0.54
CA GLU A 160 -17.73 26.67 -0.52
C GLU A 160 -16.31 26.40 0.02
N LYS A 161 -16.03 26.72 1.29
CA LYS A 161 -14.72 26.58 1.92
C LYS A 161 -14.63 25.45 2.95
N SER A 162 -15.78 24.93 3.40
CA SER A 162 -15.81 23.95 4.49
C SER A 162 -16.47 22.66 4.07
N ARG A 163 -15.87 21.53 4.42
CA ARG A 163 -16.42 20.20 4.14
C ARG A 163 -16.33 19.30 5.36
N ALA A 164 -17.33 18.46 5.53
CA ALA A 164 -17.28 17.32 6.45
C ALA A 164 -17.03 16.04 5.66
N PHE A 165 -16.39 15.06 6.30
CA PHE A 165 -16.12 13.78 5.63
C PHE A 165 -16.20 12.60 6.61
N VAL A 166 -16.50 11.44 6.05
CA VAL A 166 -16.45 10.13 6.71
C VAL A 166 -15.66 9.16 5.85
N ILE A 167 -14.89 8.28 6.49
CA ILE A 167 -14.09 7.24 5.84
C ILE A 167 -14.30 5.93 6.59
N LEU A 168 -14.53 4.86 5.87
CA LEU A 168 -14.65 3.49 6.38
C LEU A 168 -13.67 2.61 5.63
N ASN A 169 -12.88 1.81 6.34
CA ASN A 169 -11.96 0.85 5.75
C ASN A 169 -12.05 -0.49 6.45
N TYR A 170 -11.95 -1.54 5.67
CA TYR A 170 -11.82 -2.93 6.07
C TYR A 170 -10.57 -3.51 5.44
N GLY A 171 -9.80 -4.26 6.19
CA GLY A 171 -8.65 -5.01 5.71
C GLY A 171 -8.55 -6.36 6.39
N GLN A 172 -8.25 -7.40 5.61
CA GLN A 172 -7.95 -8.74 6.11
C GLN A 172 -6.65 -9.20 5.48
N THR A 173 -5.79 -9.82 6.27
CA THR A 173 -4.52 -10.40 5.82
C THR A 173 -4.40 -11.82 6.35
N ASP A 174 -4.09 -12.77 5.47
CA ASP A 174 -3.89 -14.17 5.79
C ASP A 174 -2.55 -14.66 5.22
N TYR A 175 -1.87 -15.51 5.97
CA TYR A 175 -0.58 -16.09 5.58
C TYR A 175 -0.67 -17.61 5.49
N ALA A 176 0.00 -18.18 4.51
CA ALA A 176 0.05 -19.64 4.35
C ALA A 176 0.99 -20.32 5.37
N SER A 177 1.91 -19.58 5.98
CA SER A 177 2.84 -20.09 6.98
C SER A 177 2.41 -19.73 8.39
N PRO A 178 2.44 -20.64 9.37
CA PRO A 178 2.12 -20.36 10.76
C PRO A 178 3.16 -19.46 11.45
N ARG A 179 4.27 -19.15 10.79
CA ARG A 179 5.26 -18.16 11.28
C ARG A 179 4.75 -16.72 11.24
N TYR A 180 3.70 -16.47 10.48
CA TYR A 180 3.05 -15.18 10.35
C TYR A 180 1.61 -15.30 10.82
N ILE A 181 1.18 -14.33 11.55
CA ILE A 181 -0.17 -14.25 12.09
C ILE A 181 -0.92 -13.17 11.32
N GLY A 182 -1.96 -13.58 10.64
CA GLY A 182 -2.88 -12.68 9.96
C GLY A 182 -3.85 -12.02 10.91
N GLY A 183 -4.74 -11.21 10.35
CA GLY A 183 -5.79 -10.57 11.13
C GLY A 183 -6.68 -9.68 10.28
N THR A 184 -7.67 -9.15 10.94
CA THR A 184 -8.68 -8.24 10.38
C THR A 184 -8.57 -6.87 11.05
N ILE A 185 -8.66 -5.80 10.27
CA ILE A 185 -8.72 -4.43 10.76
C ILE A 185 -9.93 -3.71 10.17
N ILE A 186 -10.69 -3.04 11.03
CA ILE A 186 -11.78 -2.15 10.63
C ILE A 186 -11.44 -0.77 11.15
N THR A 187 -11.50 0.25 10.30
CA THR A 187 -11.23 1.64 10.66
C THR A 187 -12.36 2.53 10.20
N SER A 188 -12.85 3.36 11.11
CA SER A 188 -13.76 4.46 10.82
C SER A 188 -13.07 5.78 11.14
N ALA A 189 -13.21 6.77 10.28
CA ALA A 189 -12.77 8.12 10.56
C ALA A 189 -13.83 9.12 10.13
N PHE A 190 -13.94 10.22 10.87
CA PHE A 190 -14.79 11.35 10.54
C PHE A 190 -14.07 12.66 10.85
N GLY A 191 -14.39 13.70 10.12
CA GLY A 191 -13.70 14.96 10.30
C GLY A 191 -14.29 16.08 9.48
N ALA A 192 -13.63 17.23 9.61
CA ALA A 192 -13.93 18.42 8.83
C ALA A 192 -12.64 19.03 8.30
N ALA A 193 -12.75 19.71 7.16
CA ALA A 193 -11.65 20.49 6.59
C ALA A 193 -12.18 21.86 6.19
N HIS A 194 -11.34 22.85 6.35
CA HIS A 194 -11.62 24.25 6.02
C HIS A 194 -10.51 24.81 5.14
N GLN A 195 -10.89 25.41 4.02
CA GLN A 195 -9.97 26.11 3.14
C GLN A 195 -9.69 27.52 3.71
N TRP A 196 -8.54 27.67 4.37
CA TRP A 196 -8.13 28.92 5.00
C TRP A 196 -7.77 29.99 3.97
N THR A 197 -7.01 29.59 2.93
CA THR A 197 -6.68 30.41 1.77
C THR A 197 -6.99 29.63 0.51
N GLU A 198 -6.85 30.23 -0.67
CA GLU A 198 -6.99 29.52 -1.96
C GLU A 198 -6.02 28.34 -2.10
N ARG A 199 -4.87 28.39 -1.40
CA ARG A 199 -3.80 27.39 -1.49
C ARG A 199 -3.60 26.55 -0.23
N THR A 200 -4.32 26.88 0.86
CA THR A 200 -4.08 26.27 2.16
C THR A 200 -5.38 25.75 2.76
N SER A 201 -5.38 24.51 3.20
CA SER A 201 -6.45 23.90 3.97
C SER A 201 -5.98 23.37 5.31
N VAL A 202 -6.86 23.40 6.30
CA VAL A 202 -6.68 22.78 7.62
C VAL A 202 -7.76 21.77 7.85
N SER A 203 -7.45 20.72 8.59
CA SER A 203 -8.41 19.66 8.88
C SER A 203 -8.29 19.15 10.30
N LEU A 204 -9.41 18.65 10.83
CA LEU A 204 -9.47 17.91 12.08
C LEU A 204 -10.15 16.56 11.80
N ARG A 205 -9.57 15.46 12.27
CA ARG A 205 -10.07 14.13 12.07
C ARG A 205 -10.00 13.32 13.36
N SER A 206 -11.03 12.57 13.66
CA SER A 206 -11.02 11.52 14.68
C SER A 206 -11.18 10.17 14.02
N ASN A 207 -10.53 9.16 14.56
CA ASN A 207 -10.60 7.80 14.04
C ASN A 207 -10.77 6.78 15.17
N VAL A 208 -11.46 5.69 14.83
CA VAL A 208 -11.60 4.49 15.65
C VAL A 208 -11.23 3.31 14.78
N SER A 209 -10.37 2.44 15.30
CA SER A 209 -9.99 1.20 14.61
C SER A 209 -10.08 0.03 15.58
N ARG A 210 -10.49 -1.13 15.07
CA ARG A 210 -10.40 -2.42 15.77
C ARG A 210 -9.56 -3.37 14.92
N PHE A 211 -8.54 -3.91 15.55
CA PHE A 211 -7.73 -4.99 15.00
C PHE A 211 -7.97 -6.27 15.78
N GLN A 212 -8.06 -7.39 15.08
CA GLN A 212 -8.20 -8.73 15.66
C GLN A 212 -7.30 -9.70 14.87
N ASN A 213 -6.42 -10.40 15.57
CA ASN A 213 -5.57 -11.39 14.94
C ASN A 213 -6.28 -12.75 14.81
N ASN A 214 -5.73 -13.62 13.93
CA ASN A 214 -6.27 -14.95 13.65
C ASN A 214 -5.47 -16.07 14.38
N ALA A 215 -4.76 -15.75 15.47
CA ALA A 215 -3.99 -16.72 16.25
C ALA A 215 -4.90 -17.57 17.17
N ASP A 216 -4.38 -18.69 17.65
CA ASP A 216 -5.05 -19.53 18.67
C ASP A 216 -5.31 -18.73 19.97
N ARG A 217 -4.40 -17.81 20.30
CA ARG A 217 -4.62 -16.75 21.29
C ARG A 217 -5.03 -15.50 20.54
N GLN A 218 -6.32 -15.22 20.60
CA GLN A 218 -6.88 -14.08 19.91
C GLN A 218 -6.50 -12.80 20.67
N THR A 219 -5.85 -11.87 19.95
CA THR A 219 -5.57 -10.52 20.45
C THR A 219 -6.51 -9.56 19.74
N THR A 220 -7.20 -8.76 20.51
CA THR A 220 -8.04 -7.66 20.02
C THR A 220 -7.45 -6.33 20.50
N SER A 221 -7.27 -5.39 19.57
CA SER A 221 -6.78 -4.06 19.90
C SER A 221 -7.73 -2.99 19.35
N ASP A 222 -8.21 -2.15 20.26
CA ASP A 222 -9.02 -0.98 19.94
C ASP A 222 -8.15 0.27 19.97
N VAL A 223 -8.24 1.06 18.91
CA VAL A 223 -7.44 2.26 18.69
C VAL A 223 -8.37 3.46 18.49
N ILE A 224 -8.23 4.48 19.33
CA ILE A 224 -8.97 5.74 19.21
C ILE A 224 -7.96 6.87 19.07
N GLY A 225 -8.16 7.77 18.11
CA GLY A 225 -7.22 8.87 17.89
C GLY A 225 -7.88 10.13 17.34
N SER A 226 -7.18 11.25 17.50
CA SER A 226 -7.53 12.53 16.89
C SER A 226 -6.30 13.17 16.29
N GLN A 227 -6.46 13.78 15.13
CA GLN A 227 -5.37 14.33 14.32
C GLN A 227 -5.80 15.68 13.73
N ALA A 228 -4.86 16.62 13.73
CA ALA A 228 -4.98 17.88 12.98
C ALA A 228 -4.11 17.82 11.73
N GLY A 229 -4.58 18.38 10.63
CA GLY A 229 -3.91 18.38 9.35
C GLY A 229 -3.79 19.77 8.75
N PHE A 230 -2.73 19.94 7.97
CA PHE A 230 -2.42 21.13 7.20
C PHE A 230 -1.96 20.69 5.82
N GLU A 231 -2.53 21.27 4.77
CA GLU A 231 -2.15 21.05 3.38
C GLU A 231 -2.00 22.40 2.70
N SER A 232 -0.92 22.60 1.95
CA SER A 232 -0.69 23.86 1.26
C SER A 232 0.10 23.67 -0.04
N ALA A 233 -0.37 24.31 -1.10
CA ALA A 233 0.42 24.58 -2.30
C ALA A 233 1.29 25.83 -2.06
N LEU A 234 2.51 25.64 -1.53
CA LEU A 234 3.43 26.73 -1.21
C LEU A 234 3.88 27.51 -2.46
N SER A 235 3.94 26.82 -3.60
CA SER A 235 4.15 27.42 -4.92
C SER A 235 3.42 26.61 -5.99
N GLU A 236 3.49 27.02 -7.25
CA GLU A 236 2.96 26.25 -8.39
C GLU A 236 3.58 24.86 -8.52
N ASN A 237 4.79 24.68 -7.97
CA ASN A 237 5.58 23.48 -8.11
C ASN A 237 5.77 22.70 -6.79
N LEU A 238 5.33 23.25 -5.64
CA LEU A 238 5.61 22.68 -4.32
C LEU A 238 4.34 22.54 -3.50
N ASP A 239 3.95 21.30 -3.25
CA ASP A 239 2.86 20.91 -2.36
C ASP A 239 3.43 20.28 -1.08
N VAL A 240 2.87 20.67 0.06
CA VAL A 240 3.23 20.15 1.39
C VAL A 240 1.96 19.74 2.13
N ALA A 241 1.97 18.59 2.74
CA ALA A 241 0.92 18.11 3.64
C ALA A 241 1.55 17.61 4.95
N LEU A 242 0.94 17.97 6.06
CA LEU A 242 1.33 17.51 7.39
C LEU A 242 0.09 17.18 8.21
N THR A 243 0.07 15.99 8.83
CA THR A 243 -0.97 15.59 9.78
C THR A 243 -0.30 15.04 11.03
N GLY A 244 -0.75 15.49 12.18
CA GLY A 244 -0.23 15.01 13.47
C GLY A 244 -1.35 14.83 14.49
N GLY A 245 -1.17 13.90 15.43
CA GLY A 245 -2.18 13.64 16.42
C GLY A 245 -1.77 12.64 17.49
N ILE A 246 -2.70 12.38 18.38
CA ILE A 246 -2.55 11.43 19.49
C ILE A 246 -3.46 10.24 19.28
N THR A 247 -3.04 9.10 19.81
CA THR A 247 -3.73 7.83 19.68
C THR A 247 -3.66 7.08 21.00
N TYR A 248 -4.78 6.53 21.43
CA TYR A 248 -4.91 5.67 22.59
C TYR A 248 -5.24 4.25 22.12
N VAL A 249 -4.51 3.26 22.61
CA VAL A 249 -4.63 1.85 22.24
C VAL A 249 -4.95 1.04 23.48
N THR A 250 -5.99 0.22 23.40
CA THR A 250 -6.34 -0.80 24.40
C THR A 250 -6.19 -2.16 23.76
N THR A 251 -5.39 -3.03 24.35
CA THR A 251 -5.18 -4.40 23.85
C THR A 251 -5.65 -5.40 24.90
N SER A 252 -6.51 -6.33 24.47
CA SER A 252 -6.98 -7.46 25.25
C SER A 252 -6.56 -8.77 24.59
N VAL A 253 -6.21 -9.77 25.41
CA VAL A 253 -5.81 -11.10 24.95
C VAL A 253 -6.78 -12.12 25.54
N ASP A 254 -7.56 -12.77 24.67
CA ASP A 254 -8.42 -13.88 25.06
C ASP A 254 -7.57 -15.10 25.39
N THR A 255 -7.53 -15.46 26.65
CA THR A 255 -6.91 -16.69 27.12
C THR A 255 -8.01 -17.65 27.55
N ASN A 256 -8.12 -18.81 26.89
CA ASN A 256 -8.94 -19.94 27.34
C ASN A 256 -8.44 -20.56 28.67
N SER A 257 -7.45 -19.94 29.32
CA SER A 257 -6.89 -20.36 30.61
C SER A 257 -7.31 -19.39 31.73
N SER A 258 -7.49 -19.91 32.92
CA SER A 258 -7.91 -19.20 34.16
C SER A 258 -6.99 -18.02 34.57
N ILE A 259 -6.00 -17.67 33.79
CA ILE A 259 -5.10 -16.54 33.97
C ILE A 259 -5.36 -15.56 32.86
N SER A 260 -6.33 -14.67 33.04
CA SER A 260 -6.53 -13.52 32.18
C SER A 260 -5.34 -12.56 32.36
N ARG A 261 -4.67 -12.23 31.28
CA ARG A 261 -3.68 -11.16 31.29
C ARG A 261 -4.45 -9.85 31.37
N PRO A 262 -4.06 -8.91 32.26
CA PRO A 262 -4.75 -7.63 32.33
C PRO A 262 -4.66 -6.90 30.99
N ASP A 263 -5.73 -6.19 30.64
CA ASP A 263 -5.74 -5.32 29.45
C ASP A 263 -4.59 -4.31 29.55
N SER A 264 -3.89 -4.11 28.44
CA SER A 264 -2.82 -3.13 28.38
C SER A 264 -3.30 -1.88 27.65
N ASN A 265 -2.90 -0.73 28.18
CA ASN A 265 -3.26 0.57 27.64
C ASN A 265 -2.01 1.36 27.29
N THR A 266 -1.93 1.86 26.06
CA THR A 266 -0.78 2.62 25.59
C THR A 266 -1.24 3.89 24.86
N THR A 267 -0.57 4.99 25.13
CA THR A 267 -0.78 6.24 24.39
C THR A 267 0.39 6.45 23.43
N GLY A 268 0.09 6.76 22.18
CA GLY A 268 1.07 7.05 21.15
C GLY A 268 0.75 8.36 20.42
N TYR A 269 1.68 8.78 19.57
CA TYR A 269 1.43 9.84 18.62
C TYR A 269 1.60 9.34 17.20
N VAL A 270 0.88 9.97 16.28
CA VAL A 270 0.91 9.68 14.85
C VAL A 270 1.29 10.93 14.08
N VAL A 271 2.09 10.77 13.04
CA VAL A 271 2.53 11.85 12.17
C VAL A 271 2.54 11.35 10.74
N ASN A 272 2.00 12.15 9.81
CA ASN A 272 2.15 11.91 8.38
C ASN A 272 2.56 13.22 7.73
N GLY A 273 3.64 13.21 6.98
CA GLY A 273 4.15 14.33 6.21
C GLY A 273 4.33 13.93 4.75
N ALA A 274 4.03 14.83 3.83
CA ALA A 274 4.31 14.64 2.42
C ALA A 274 4.79 15.95 1.80
N VAL A 275 5.78 15.84 0.91
CA VAL A 275 6.30 16.93 0.11
C VAL A 275 6.36 16.45 -1.33
N ASN A 276 5.75 17.19 -2.25
CA ASN A 276 5.84 16.95 -3.68
C ASN A 276 6.38 18.21 -4.36
N TYR A 277 7.49 18.07 -5.06
CA TYR A 277 8.07 19.14 -5.85
C TYR A 277 8.20 18.69 -7.30
N ARG A 278 7.59 19.42 -8.21
CA ARG A 278 7.53 19.08 -9.64
C ARG A 278 8.01 20.25 -10.49
N GLN A 279 8.94 19.95 -11.36
CA GLN A 279 9.33 20.83 -12.46
C GLN A 279 9.31 20.06 -13.79
N GLU A 280 9.57 20.75 -14.88
CA GLU A 280 9.51 20.20 -16.23
C GLU A 280 10.31 18.88 -16.38
N ARG A 281 11.49 18.79 -15.76
CA ARG A 281 12.39 17.66 -15.91
C ARG A 281 12.54 16.79 -14.67
N TYR A 282 12.05 17.22 -13.54
CA TYR A 282 12.21 16.43 -12.32
C TYR A 282 11.00 16.45 -11.39
N LEU A 283 10.83 15.35 -10.72
CA LEU A 283 9.83 15.12 -9.71
C LEU A 283 10.53 14.61 -8.46
N LEU A 284 10.34 15.31 -7.35
CA LEU A 284 10.71 14.84 -6.01
C LEU A 284 9.43 14.60 -5.22
N SER A 285 9.29 13.40 -4.66
CA SER A 285 8.23 13.07 -3.71
C SER A 285 8.87 12.49 -2.47
N ALA A 286 8.52 13.02 -1.29
CA ALA A 286 9.00 12.52 -0.02
C ALA A 286 7.82 12.38 0.94
N THR A 287 7.80 11.28 1.70
CA THR A 287 6.80 11.03 2.74
C THR A 287 7.46 10.61 4.04
N LEU A 288 6.91 11.07 5.14
CA LEU A 288 7.24 10.65 6.50
C LEU A 288 5.98 10.10 7.13
N VAL A 289 6.05 8.92 7.71
CA VAL A 289 4.92 8.28 8.37
C VAL A 289 5.34 7.74 9.72
N ARG A 290 4.61 8.11 10.78
CA ARG A 290 4.59 7.40 12.05
C ARG A 290 3.17 7.00 12.34
N ASN A 291 2.91 5.70 12.42
CA ASN A 291 1.59 5.17 12.73
C ASN A 291 1.67 3.90 13.57
N ILE A 292 0.51 3.47 14.08
CA ILE A 292 0.34 2.19 14.78
C ILE A 292 -0.43 1.29 13.83
N ARG A 293 0.13 0.11 13.56
CA ARG A 293 -0.47 -0.84 12.60
C ARG A 293 -0.16 -2.29 12.95
N PRO A 294 -0.98 -3.24 12.43
CA PRO A 294 -0.71 -4.66 12.56
C PRO A 294 0.59 -5.06 11.85
N THR A 295 1.29 -6.01 12.46
CA THR A 295 2.43 -6.69 11.87
C THR A 295 2.13 -8.16 11.64
N GLY A 296 2.95 -8.87 10.86
CA GLY A 296 2.85 -10.31 10.67
C GLY A 296 3.12 -11.15 11.93
N ASN A 297 3.31 -10.52 13.09
CA ASN A 297 3.42 -11.21 14.39
C ASN A 297 2.07 -11.29 15.13
N GLY A 298 1.01 -10.67 14.59
CA GLY A 298 -0.32 -10.67 15.19
C GLY A 298 -0.56 -9.59 16.24
N ASP A 299 0.39 -8.67 16.41
CA ASP A 299 0.32 -7.54 17.36
C ASP A 299 0.35 -6.21 16.62
N LEU A 300 -0.04 -5.13 17.31
CA LEU A 300 0.18 -3.77 16.82
C LEU A 300 1.61 -3.32 17.14
N SER A 301 2.20 -2.60 16.21
CA SER A 301 3.54 -2.00 16.38
C SER A 301 3.52 -0.55 15.93
N ILE A 302 4.40 0.25 16.54
CA ILE A 302 4.75 1.58 16.05
C ILE A 302 5.63 1.40 14.82
N PHE A 303 5.29 2.10 13.77
CA PHE A 303 5.98 2.04 12.50
C PHE A 303 6.37 3.44 12.05
N ASP A 304 7.67 3.68 11.99
CA ASP A 304 8.28 4.88 11.46
C ASP A 304 8.85 4.60 10.08
N LYS A 305 8.50 5.42 9.10
CA LYS A 305 8.95 5.26 7.72
C LYS A 305 9.22 6.60 7.07
N VAL A 306 10.32 6.68 6.35
CA VAL A 306 10.63 7.72 5.38
C VAL A 306 10.74 7.07 4.02
N ASP A 307 10.04 7.63 3.03
CA ASP A 307 10.11 7.21 1.64
C ASP A 307 10.39 8.44 0.79
N MET A 308 11.35 8.37 -0.11
CA MET A 308 11.70 9.45 -1.02
C MET A 308 11.93 8.89 -2.42
N THR A 309 11.34 9.52 -3.42
CA THR A 309 11.56 9.21 -4.83
C THR A 309 11.96 10.49 -5.57
N TYR A 310 13.07 10.43 -6.27
CA TYR A 310 13.51 11.47 -7.17
C TYR A 310 13.59 10.92 -8.59
N ARG A 311 12.93 11.57 -9.54
CA ARG A 311 12.99 11.23 -10.97
C ARG A 311 13.52 12.42 -11.75
N TYR A 312 14.44 12.15 -12.65
CA TYR A 312 15.03 13.14 -13.53
C TYR A 312 14.95 12.68 -14.99
N GLN A 313 14.35 13.52 -15.83
CA GLN A 313 14.26 13.30 -17.28
C GLN A 313 15.54 13.84 -17.93
N LEU A 314 16.45 12.95 -18.30
CA LEU A 314 17.71 13.33 -18.96
C LEU A 314 17.44 13.85 -20.40
N SER A 315 16.52 13.18 -21.10
CA SER A 315 16.10 13.54 -22.46
C SER A 315 14.64 13.10 -22.71
N GLY A 316 14.09 13.36 -23.87
CA GLY A 316 12.77 12.82 -24.26
C GLY A 316 12.67 11.29 -24.26
N LEU A 317 13.84 10.61 -24.28
CA LEU A 317 13.92 9.14 -24.37
C LEU A 317 14.48 8.50 -23.11
N SER A 318 15.19 9.22 -22.24
CA SER A 318 15.91 8.65 -21.11
C SER A 318 15.60 9.34 -19.80
N GLY A 319 15.54 8.58 -18.73
CA GLY A 319 15.32 9.06 -17.37
C GLY A 319 16.10 8.26 -16.35
N VAL A 320 16.33 8.89 -15.19
CA VAL A 320 16.95 8.29 -14.01
C VAL A 320 15.98 8.41 -12.86
N ASP A 321 15.89 7.39 -12.02
CA ASP A 321 15.17 7.40 -10.77
C ASP A 321 16.05 6.99 -9.60
N VAL A 322 15.88 7.68 -8.48
CA VAL A 322 16.49 7.36 -7.20
C VAL A 322 15.37 7.17 -6.19
N SER A 323 15.40 6.06 -5.47
CA SER A 323 14.44 5.80 -4.39
C SER A 323 15.19 5.52 -3.09
N LEU A 324 14.75 6.13 -2.02
CA LEU A 324 15.24 5.93 -0.66
C LEU A 324 14.06 5.53 0.21
N LEU A 325 14.22 4.45 0.95
CA LEU A 325 13.26 3.99 1.94
C LEU A 325 14.04 3.69 3.21
N GLY A 326 13.54 4.13 4.34
CA GLY A 326 14.11 3.79 5.64
C GLY A 326 13.02 3.76 6.68
N GLY A 327 13.22 2.97 7.72
CA GLY A 327 12.22 2.90 8.78
C GLY A 327 12.65 2.07 9.98
N ASN A 328 11.79 2.16 10.97
CA ASN A 328 11.88 1.43 12.23
C ASN A 328 10.51 0.85 12.57
N THR A 329 10.51 -0.36 13.11
CA THR A 329 9.32 -0.98 13.69
C THR A 329 9.64 -1.27 15.15
N GLU A 330 8.81 -0.78 16.06
CA GLU A 330 8.94 -0.98 17.50
C GLU A 330 7.70 -1.70 18.01
N ALA A 331 7.88 -2.66 18.92
CA ALA A 331 6.75 -3.28 19.61
C ALA A 331 6.02 -2.24 20.46
N LEU A 332 4.69 -2.25 20.42
CA LEU A 332 3.88 -1.36 21.28
C LEU A 332 4.02 -1.73 22.78
N GLU A 333 4.24 -3.00 23.08
CA GLU A 333 4.42 -3.56 24.41
C GLU A 333 5.76 -4.28 24.50
N GLY A 334 6.84 -3.58 24.86
CA GLY A 334 8.07 -4.10 25.47
C GLY A 334 8.70 -5.43 24.99
N SER A 335 8.27 -5.97 23.86
CA SER A 335 8.84 -7.17 23.26
C SER A 335 10.05 -6.79 22.41
N ILE A 336 11.24 -7.03 22.92
CA ILE A 336 12.53 -6.74 22.24
C ILE A 336 12.64 -7.46 20.89
N ASP A 337 11.93 -8.56 20.68
CA ASP A 337 12.00 -9.38 19.48
C ASP A 337 11.34 -8.77 18.22
N ASN A 338 10.66 -7.64 18.36
CA ASN A 338 9.92 -6.99 17.28
C ASN A 338 10.58 -5.71 16.76
N ASP A 339 11.62 -5.23 17.41
CA ASP A 339 12.34 -4.02 16.98
C ASP A 339 13.13 -4.32 15.71
N ARG A 340 12.89 -3.51 14.69
CA ARG A 340 13.56 -3.63 13.41
C ARG A 340 13.91 -2.29 12.82
N ARG A 341 15.12 -2.21 12.29
CA ARG A 341 15.55 -1.10 11.44
C ARG A 341 15.78 -1.61 10.04
N PHE A 342 15.34 -0.88 9.06
CA PHE A 342 15.52 -1.27 7.67
C PHE A 342 15.76 -0.05 6.78
N ALA A 343 16.49 -0.28 5.70
CA ALA A 343 16.72 0.73 4.68
C ALA A 343 16.78 0.08 3.29
N GLN A 344 16.39 0.83 2.29
CA GLN A 344 16.53 0.45 0.88
C GLN A 344 16.93 1.66 0.07
N ILE A 345 17.90 1.48 -0.83
CA ILE A 345 18.31 2.46 -1.83
C ILE A 345 18.11 1.81 -3.19
N GLY A 346 17.40 2.50 -4.09
CA GLY A 346 17.19 2.08 -5.46
C GLY A 346 17.74 3.13 -6.43
N LEU A 347 18.48 2.69 -7.44
CA LEU A 347 18.98 3.51 -8.54
C LEU A 347 18.49 2.89 -9.85
N GLY A 348 17.73 3.64 -10.62
CA GLY A 348 17.13 3.20 -11.87
C GLY A 348 17.55 4.08 -13.05
N ILE A 349 17.65 3.46 -14.20
CA ILE A 349 17.79 4.14 -15.49
C ILE A 349 16.79 3.51 -16.46
N SER A 350 16.13 4.35 -17.26
CA SER A 350 15.19 3.92 -18.27
C SER A 350 15.49 4.56 -19.62
N TYR A 351 15.23 3.82 -20.68
CA TYR A 351 15.40 4.29 -22.05
C TYR A 351 14.27 3.79 -22.95
N LYS A 352 13.67 4.70 -23.71
CA LYS A 352 12.66 4.38 -24.73
C LYS A 352 13.35 3.96 -26.03
N LEU A 353 13.24 2.68 -26.37
CA LEU A 353 13.79 2.11 -27.60
C LEU A 353 12.93 2.46 -28.82
N ALA A 354 11.62 2.51 -28.63
CA ALA A 354 10.61 2.84 -29.62
C ALA A 354 9.37 3.43 -28.92
N PRO A 355 8.38 3.97 -29.60
CA PRO A 355 7.17 4.52 -28.98
C PRO A 355 6.46 3.58 -28.00
N SER A 356 6.48 2.28 -28.29
CA SER A 356 5.85 1.25 -27.44
C SER A 356 6.85 0.39 -26.67
N TRP A 357 8.15 0.60 -26.79
CA TRP A 357 9.15 -0.23 -26.15
C TRP A 357 10.10 0.57 -25.27
N SER A 358 10.33 0.09 -24.09
CA SER A 358 11.33 0.67 -23.18
C SER A 358 12.14 -0.44 -22.49
N VAL A 359 13.38 -0.12 -22.21
CA VAL A 359 14.27 -0.92 -21.37
C VAL A 359 14.57 -0.13 -20.11
N SER A 360 14.65 -0.82 -18.98
CA SER A 360 15.08 -0.24 -17.70
C SER A 360 16.03 -1.18 -16.97
N SER A 361 16.95 -0.58 -16.24
CA SER A 361 17.82 -1.29 -15.30
C SER A 361 17.67 -0.65 -13.92
N LYS A 362 17.61 -1.46 -12.88
CA LYS A 362 17.50 -0.99 -11.50
C LYS A 362 18.47 -1.77 -10.61
N TYR A 363 19.32 -1.04 -9.90
CA TYR A 363 20.08 -1.54 -8.77
C TYR A 363 19.32 -1.25 -7.48
N THR A 364 19.32 -2.20 -6.54
CA THR A 364 18.67 -2.04 -5.23
C THR A 364 19.60 -2.60 -4.15
N TYR A 365 19.95 -1.75 -3.19
CA TYR A 365 20.57 -2.14 -1.93
C TYR A 365 19.53 -2.20 -0.84
N ARG A 366 19.54 -3.26 0.00
CA ARG A 366 18.67 -3.44 1.16
C ARG A 366 19.50 -3.74 2.40
N TYR A 367 19.05 -3.19 3.52
CA TYR A 367 19.59 -3.41 4.84
C TYR A 367 18.46 -3.68 5.83
N GLN A 368 18.66 -4.63 6.72
CA GLN A 368 17.76 -4.92 7.83
C GLN A 368 18.59 -5.29 9.07
N ASP A 369 18.18 -4.75 10.24
CA ASP A 369 18.68 -5.14 11.55
C ASP A 369 17.46 -5.45 12.43
N ASN A 370 17.41 -6.63 13.03
CA ASN A 370 16.31 -7.08 13.90
C ASN A 370 16.72 -7.21 15.36
N GLY A 371 17.77 -6.49 15.79
CA GLY A 371 18.31 -6.55 17.15
C GLY A 371 19.16 -7.78 17.46
N ARG A 372 19.12 -8.82 16.61
CA ARG A 372 19.96 -10.02 16.69
C ARG A 372 21.12 -9.98 15.71
N GLY A 373 21.18 -8.95 14.87
CA GLY A 373 22.22 -8.67 13.88
C GLY A 373 21.66 -8.19 12.56
N ALA A 374 22.57 -7.60 11.78
CA ALA A 374 22.29 -6.98 10.51
C ALA A 374 22.43 -7.96 9.34
N ALA A 375 21.61 -7.78 8.31
CA ALA A 375 21.72 -8.43 7.01
C ALA A 375 21.58 -7.39 5.89
N GLN A 376 22.23 -7.66 4.77
CA GLN A 376 22.20 -6.78 3.60
C GLN A 376 22.04 -7.58 2.32
N SER A 377 21.57 -6.92 1.27
CA SER A 377 21.51 -7.51 -0.07
C SER A 377 21.70 -6.47 -1.16
N ASN A 378 22.26 -6.91 -2.28
CA ASN A 378 22.41 -6.16 -3.51
C ASN A 378 21.67 -6.88 -4.62
N ALA A 379 20.82 -6.16 -5.33
CA ALA A 379 20.05 -6.70 -6.43
C ALA A 379 20.22 -5.85 -7.69
N LEU A 380 20.30 -6.50 -8.83
CA LEU A 380 20.26 -5.88 -10.14
C LEU A 380 19.10 -6.49 -10.94
N GLU A 381 18.29 -5.64 -11.53
CA GLU A 381 17.17 -6.05 -12.41
C GLU A 381 17.31 -5.34 -13.75
N ILE A 382 17.11 -6.08 -14.85
CA ILE A 382 16.95 -5.53 -16.20
C ILE A 382 15.58 -5.93 -16.71
N ARG A 383 14.83 -4.99 -17.28
CA ARG A 383 13.45 -5.17 -17.71
C ARG A 383 13.23 -4.58 -19.11
N LEU A 384 12.57 -5.33 -19.95
CA LEU A 384 12.00 -4.87 -21.20
C LEU A 384 10.49 -4.75 -21.04
N THR A 385 9.92 -3.63 -21.45
CA THR A 385 8.48 -3.36 -21.36
C THR A 385 7.93 -2.99 -22.72
N PHE A 386 6.86 -3.66 -23.10
CA PHE A 386 6.01 -3.30 -24.23
C PHE A 386 4.78 -2.57 -23.72
N ASN A 387 4.57 -1.34 -24.13
CA ASN A 387 3.47 -0.48 -23.73
C ASN A 387 2.79 0.06 -24.99
N PRO A 388 1.76 -0.60 -25.52
CA PRO A 388 1.01 -0.14 -26.70
C PRO A 388 0.26 1.16 -26.36
N LYS A 389 -0.31 1.79 -27.38
CA LYS A 389 -1.18 2.94 -27.16
C LYS A 389 -2.43 2.50 -26.42
N GLU A 390 -2.85 3.32 -25.47
CA GLU A 390 -4.14 3.20 -24.80
C GLU A 390 -5.28 3.19 -25.82
N TYR A 391 -6.23 2.28 -25.65
CA TYR A 391 -7.42 2.23 -26.46
C TYR A 391 -8.54 3.01 -25.78
N ILE A 392 -9.02 4.07 -26.42
CA ILE A 392 -10.04 4.99 -25.90
C ILE A 392 -11.25 4.96 -26.83
N TRP A 393 -12.45 4.90 -26.25
CA TRP A 393 -13.72 5.02 -26.98
C TRP A 393 -14.76 5.74 -26.14
N SER A 394 -15.73 6.36 -26.79
CA SER A 394 -16.88 7.01 -26.18
C SER A 394 -18.19 6.38 -26.64
N ARG A 395 -19.21 6.41 -25.80
CA ARG A 395 -20.55 5.90 -26.11
C ARG A 395 -21.60 6.84 -25.55
#